data_73d4ed8ea9715a58b8d0e02afc90c8d6
#
_entry.id   73d4ed8ea9715a58b8d0e02afc90c8d6
#
_cell.length_a   1.000
_cell.length_b   1.000
_cell.length_c   1.000
_cell.angle_alpha   90.00
_cell.angle_beta   90.00
_cell.angle_gamma   90.00
#
_symmetry.space_group_name_H-M   'P 1'
#
loop_
_entity.id
_entity.type
_entity.pdbx_description
1 polymer ?
#
loop_
_entity_poly.entity_id
_entity_poly.type
_entity_poly.pdbx_seq_one_letter_code
_entity_poly.pdbx_strand_id
1 'polypeptide(L)'
;MSESKKLSPHVILEINLKNLKLNYSKIKKKVSKKTKVAATVKADGYGLGSHQVVKSLIKEKCNVFFVATLDEAISLRKKFKKIQIQVLNGFHIERVKDYDKYNIIPIINSLQQLEDTENYSKKTKKMNISIHFDTGMSRLGLDKSETEYLLRKKEILIKHSNLKMVMSHLACGDEPKHKKNLAQLKSFKKICVHFPNVTKSLSNSAGILLGRNYDFDLVRPGISL
;
A
#
# COMPACT_ATOMS: atom_id res chain seq x y z
N MET A 1 1.30 17.73 -50.49
CA MET A 1 0.95 17.34 -49.08
C MET A 1 1.25 15.88 -48.96
N SER A 2 2.35 15.50 -48.32
CA SER A 2 2.74 14.08 -48.17
C SER A 2 1.93 13.45 -47.06
N GLU A 3 1.11 12.47 -47.37
CA GLU A 3 0.51 11.58 -46.38
C GLU A 3 1.63 10.91 -45.60
N SER A 4 1.74 11.25 -44.30
CA SER A 4 2.60 10.51 -43.39
C SER A 4 2.08 9.08 -43.30
N LYS A 5 2.79 8.13 -43.94
CA LYS A 5 2.55 6.70 -43.73
C LYS A 5 2.58 6.43 -42.24
N LYS A 6 1.42 6.15 -41.61
CA LYS A 6 1.35 5.61 -40.28
C LYS A 6 2.10 4.29 -40.27
N LEU A 7 3.31 4.30 -39.72
CA LEU A 7 4.06 3.06 -39.46
C LEU A 7 3.18 2.19 -38.55
N SER A 8 2.77 1.02 -39.03
CA SER A 8 2.11 0.04 -38.16
C SER A 8 3.15 -0.52 -37.19
N PRO A 9 2.88 -0.56 -35.88
CA PRO A 9 3.83 -1.07 -34.90
C PRO A 9 4.11 -2.55 -35.14
N HIS A 10 5.38 -2.96 -35.07
CA HIS A 10 5.79 -4.38 -35.19
C HIS A 10 5.38 -5.21 -33.97
N VAL A 11 5.16 -4.55 -32.82
CA VAL A 11 4.73 -5.18 -31.58
C VAL A 11 3.59 -4.37 -30.95
N ILE A 12 2.54 -5.05 -30.54
CA ILE A 12 1.37 -4.45 -29.89
C ILE A 12 1.19 -5.09 -28.52
N LEU A 13 1.07 -4.27 -27.48
CA LEU A 13 0.61 -4.70 -26.15
C LEU A 13 -0.90 -4.45 -26.03
N GLU A 14 -1.68 -5.52 -25.94
CA GLU A 14 -3.11 -5.44 -25.69
C GLU A 14 -3.42 -5.68 -24.21
N ILE A 15 -4.11 -4.74 -23.55
CA ILE A 15 -4.47 -4.82 -22.14
C ILE A 15 -5.98 -4.97 -22.01
N ASN A 16 -6.42 -6.11 -21.47
CA ASN A 16 -7.82 -6.42 -21.28
C ASN A 16 -8.33 -5.96 -19.91
N LEU A 17 -8.87 -4.74 -19.84
CA LEU A 17 -9.41 -4.16 -18.60
C LEU A 17 -10.67 -4.89 -18.07
N LYS A 18 -11.36 -5.70 -18.87
CA LYS A 18 -12.46 -6.56 -18.39
C LYS A 18 -11.90 -7.68 -17.52
N ASN A 19 -10.81 -8.32 -17.95
CA ASN A 19 -10.15 -9.38 -17.18
C ASN A 19 -9.57 -8.83 -15.88
N LEU A 20 -8.99 -7.64 -15.88
CA LEU A 20 -8.52 -6.97 -14.66
C LEU A 20 -9.66 -6.80 -13.65
N LYS A 21 -10.83 -6.34 -14.07
CA LYS A 21 -12.01 -6.22 -13.19
C LYS A 21 -12.51 -7.57 -12.69
N LEU A 22 -12.50 -8.60 -13.54
CA LEU A 22 -12.85 -9.97 -13.15
C LEU A 22 -11.88 -10.52 -12.09
N ASN A 23 -10.57 -10.29 -12.24
CA ASN A 23 -9.56 -10.68 -11.27
C ASN A 23 -9.81 -9.99 -9.93
N TYR A 24 -10.04 -8.68 -9.93
CA TYR A 24 -10.38 -7.93 -8.72
C TYR A 24 -11.65 -8.48 -8.04
N SER A 25 -12.70 -8.79 -8.82
CA SER A 25 -13.93 -9.40 -8.30
C SER A 25 -13.70 -10.79 -7.69
N LYS A 26 -12.87 -11.63 -8.34
CA LYS A 26 -12.47 -12.95 -7.79
C LYS A 26 -11.74 -12.80 -6.45
N ILE A 27 -10.83 -11.84 -6.33
CA ILE A 27 -10.13 -11.53 -5.08
C ILE A 27 -11.14 -11.10 -4.00
N LYS A 28 -12.08 -10.22 -4.31
CA LYS A 28 -13.13 -9.81 -3.35
C LYS A 28 -13.97 -10.98 -2.84
N LYS A 29 -14.25 -11.97 -3.68
CA LYS A 29 -14.99 -13.19 -3.28
C LYS A 29 -14.15 -14.13 -2.43
N LYS A 30 -12.82 -14.12 -2.62
CA LYS A 30 -11.90 -15.04 -1.92
C LYS A 30 -11.62 -14.61 -0.49
N VAL A 31 -11.49 -13.32 -0.24
CA VAL A 31 -11.20 -12.77 1.10
C VAL A 31 -12.44 -12.78 2.01
N SER A 32 -12.22 -12.55 3.30
CA SER A 32 -13.31 -12.38 4.27
C SER A 32 -14.25 -11.23 3.87
N LYS A 33 -15.55 -11.36 4.12
CA LYS A 33 -16.55 -10.30 3.82
C LYS A 33 -16.25 -8.96 4.52
N LYS A 34 -15.53 -8.98 5.64
CA LYS A 34 -15.13 -7.80 6.40
C LYS A 34 -13.84 -7.15 5.86
N THR A 35 -13.06 -7.88 5.06
CA THR A 35 -11.77 -7.44 4.53
C THR A 35 -11.97 -6.56 3.31
N LYS A 36 -11.38 -5.37 3.32
CA LYS A 36 -11.34 -4.48 2.16
C LYS A 36 -10.25 -4.93 1.18
N VAL A 37 -10.52 -4.79 -0.11
CA VAL A 37 -9.54 -5.06 -1.16
C VAL A 37 -9.10 -3.72 -1.74
N ALA A 38 -7.84 -3.37 -1.51
CA ALA A 38 -7.16 -2.26 -2.15
C ALA A 38 -6.58 -2.70 -3.51
N ALA A 39 -5.85 -1.81 -4.17
CA ALA A 39 -5.07 -2.17 -5.35
C ALA A 39 -3.67 -1.55 -5.28
N THR A 40 -2.64 -2.34 -5.52
CA THR A 40 -1.28 -1.85 -5.71
C THR A 40 -1.05 -1.62 -7.19
N VAL A 41 -0.78 -0.35 -7.55
CA VAL A 41 -0.67 0.11 -8.96
C VAL A 41 0.67 0.82 -9.22
N LYS A 42 1.70 0.46 -8.46
CA LYS A 42 3.07 0.95 -8.62
C LYS A 42 3.66 0.53 -9.98
N ALA A 43 4.76 1.18 -10.38
CA ALA A 43 5.44 0.92 -11.66
C ALA A 43 4.45 0.97 -12.83
N ASP A 44 3.71 2.08 -12.89
CA ASP A 44 2.65 2.31 -13.88
C ASP A 44 1.62 1.16 -13.98
N GLY A 45 1.15 0.68 -12.80
CA GLY A 45 0.20 -0.44 -12.73
C GLY A 45 0.82 -1.76 -13.16
N TYR A 46 2.08 -2.02 -12.80
CA TYR A 46 2.87 -3.16 -13.28
C TYR A 46 3.00 -3.18 -14.81
N GLY A 47 3.13 -2.01 -15.43
CA GLY A 47 3.22 -1.83 -16.88
C GLY A 47 1.88 -1.80 -17.61
N LEU A 48 0.75 -1.90 -16.89
CA LEU A 48 -0.59 -1.92 -17.49
C LEU A 48 -1.22 -0.53 -17.67
N GLY A 49 -0.51 0.55 -17.31
CA GLY A 49 -1.05 1.91 -17.32
C GLY A 49 -1.89 2.20 -16.07
N SER A 50 -1.25 2.76 -15.04
CA SER A 50 -1.86 2.99 -13.72
C SER A 50 -3.16 3.79 -13.78
N HIS A 51 -3.26 4.79 -14.66
CA HIS A 51 -4.46 5.60 -14.79
C HIS A 51 -5.67 4.79 -15.28
N GLN A 52 -5.48 3.92 -16.27
CA GLN A 52 -6.54 3.06 -16.82
C GLN A 52 -6.95 1.98 -15.82
N VAL A 53 -5.97 1.39 -15.13
CA VAL A 53 -6.20 0.42 -14.06
C VAL A 53 -7.02 1.06 -12.95
N VAL A 54 -6.60 2.20 -12.41
CA VAL A 54 -7.31 2.92 -11.34
C VAL A 54 -8.72 3.30 -11.78
N LYS A 55 -8.88 3.88 -12.99
CA LYS A 55 -10.21 4.22 -13.56
C LYS A 55 -11.15 3.01 -13.62
N SER A 56 -10.61 1.85 -13.98
CA SER A 56 -11.39 0.60 -14.07
C SER A 56 -11.77 0.08 -12.69
N LEU A 57 -10.84 0.09 -11.72
CA LEU A 57 -11.09 -0.43 -10.38
C LEU A 57 -11.97 0.47 -9.52
N ILE A 58 -11.98 1.78 -9.74
CA ILE A 58 -12.95 2.70 -9.11
C ILE A 58 -14.38 2.28 -9.44
N LYS A 59 -14.66 1.83 -10.67
CA LYS A 59 -15.99 1.31 -11.05
C LYS A 59 -16.35 0.05 -10.27
N GLU A 60 -15.38 -0.73 -9.84
CA GLU A 60 -15.56 -1.90 -8.95
C GLU A 60 -15.56 -1.54 -7.46
N LYS A 61 -15.70 -0.23 -7.13
CA LYS A 61 -15.71 0.33 -5.77
C LYS A 61 -14.39 0.19 -5.01
N CYS A 62 -13.25 0.05 -5.72
CA CYS A 62 -11.92 0.19 -5.11
C CYS A 62 -11.66 1.69 -4.85
N ASN A 63 -11.33 2.04 -3.62
CA ASN A 63 -11.07 3.43 -3.22
C ASN A 63 -9.72 3.63 -2.52
N VAL A 64 -8.92 2.56 -2.33
CA VAL A 64 -7.60 2.60 -1.70
C VAL A 64 -6.57 2.05 -2.68
N PHE A 65 -5.55 2.86 -2.97
CA PHE A 65 -4.50 2.52 -3.93
C PHE A 65 -3.12 2.70 -3.31
N PHE A 66 -2.22 1.79 -3.65
CA PHE A 66 -0.81 1.80 -3.22
C PHE A 66 0.09 2.01 -4.43
N VAL A 67 1.02 2.93 -4.31
CA VAL A 67 2.06 3.23 -5.30
C VAL A 67 3.44 3.15 -4.66
N ALA A 68 4.50 3.09 -5.45
CA ALA A 68 5.85 3.06 -4.92
C ALA A 68 6.30 4.45 -4.47
N THR A 69 6.14 5.46 -5.32
CA THR A 69 6.73 6.78 -5.15
C THR A 69 5.70 7.90 -4.98
N LEU A 70 6.17 9.01 -4.44
CA LEU A 70 5.34 10.22 -4.32
C LEU A 70 4.92 10.78 -5.70
N ASP A 71 5.78 10.66 -6.71
CA ASP A 71 5.46 11.18 -8.05
C ASP A 71 4.36 10.36 -8.72
N GLU A 72 4.35 9.03 -8.58
CA GLU A 72 3.23 8.18 -8.98
C GLU A 72 1.93 8.60 -8.27
N ALA A 73 2.01 8.87 -6.96
CA ALA A 73 0.86 9.30 -6.17
C ALA A 73 0.31 10.65 -6.65
N ILE A 74 1.18 11.63 -6.91
CA ILE A 74 0.80 12.95 -7.42
C ILE A 74 0.15 12.84 -8.81
N SER A 75 0.73 12.01 -9.69
CA SER A 75 0.17 11.73 -11.01
C SER A 75 -1.27 11.22 -10.93
N LEU A 76 -1.51 10.21 -10.07
CA LEU A 76 -2.86 9.68 -9.86
C LEU A 76 -3.80 10.72 -9.22
N ARG A 77 -3.32 11.47 -8.20
CA ARG A 77 -4.15 12.47 -7.50
C ARG A 77 -4.60 13.61 -8.40
N LYS A 78 -3.78 14.04 -9.36
CA LYS A 78 -4.16 15.06 -10.33
C LYS A 78 -5.44 14.66 -11.07
N LYS A 79 -5.62 13.38 -11.38
CA LYS A 79 -6.76 12.84 -12.12
C LYS A 79 -7.90 12.32 -11.24
N PHE A 80 -7.58 11.71 -10.09
CA PHE A 80 -8.55 11.04 -9.21
C PHE A 80 -8.59 11.71 -7.83
N LYS A 81 -9.53 12.61 -7.60
CA LYS A 81 -9.59 13.48 -6.41
C LYS A 81 -10.06 12.75 -5.13
N LYS A 82 -10.91 11.70 -5.27
CA LYS A 82 -11.65 11.10 -4.15
C LYS A 82 -11.09 9.74 -3.66
N ILE A 83 -9.98 9.26 -4.21
CA ILE A 83 -9.36 8.00 -3.80
C ILE A 83 -8.35 8.22 -2.67
N GLN A 84 -8.15 7.22 -1.84
CA GLN A 84 -7.04 7.18 -0.89
C GLN A 84 -5.80 6.66 -1.60
N ILE A 85 -4.67 7.36 -1.48
CA ILE A 85 -3.40 6.97 -2.10
C ILE A 85 -2.35 6.86 -1.00
N GLN A 86 -1.64 5.73 -0.95
CA GLN A 86 -0.58 5.46 -0.01
C GLN A 86 0.74 5.19 -0.74
N VAL A 87 1.85 5.77 -0.24
CA VAL A 87 3.19 5.67 -0.84
C VAL A 87 4.02 4.66 -0.05
N LEU A 88 4.45 3.58 -0.73
CA LEU A 88 5.19 2.47 -0.10
C LEU A 88 6.63 2.83 0.27
N ASN A 89 7.29 3.69 -0.50
CA ASN A 89 8.70 4.03 -0.29
C ASN A 89 8.92 5.04 0.85
N GLY A 90 7.88 5.35 1.61
CA GLY A 90 8.01 6.13 2.83
C GLY A 90 7.80 7.62 2.66
N PHE A 91 8.40 8.37 3.57
CA PHE A 91 8.29 9.82 3.71
C PHE A 91 9.62 10.49 3.35
N HIS A 92 9.53 11.59 2.61
CA HIS A 92 10.67 12.44 2.24
C HIS A 92 10.41 13.84 2.76
N ILE A 93 11.18 14.28 3.76
CA ILE A 93 10.98 15.55 4.46
C ILE A 93 11.07 16.75 3.49
N GLU A 94 11.95 16.70 2.49
CA GLU A 94 12.11 17.75 1.50
C GLU A 94 10.85 17.97 0.64
N ARG A 95 10.00 16.95 0.56
CA ARG A 95 8.76 16.93 -0.22
C ARG A 95 7.50 16.96 0.66
N VAL A 96 7.62 17.29 1.94
CA VAL A 96 6.49 17.23 2.90
C VAL A 96 5.27 18.06 2.45
N LYS A 97 5.50 19.24 1.84
CA LYS A 97 4.41 20.08 1.31
C LYS A 97 3.58 19.40 0.22
N ASP A 98 4.19 18.47 -0.55
CA ASP A 98 3.48 17.70 -1.57
C ASP A 98 2.55 16.67 -0.95
N TYR A 99 2.98 15.96 0.10
CA TYR A 99 2.11 15.01 0.81
C TYR A 99 0.86 15.72 1.34
N ASP A 100 1.04 16.90 1.93
CA ASP A 100 -0.05 17.70 2.46
C ASP A 100 -0.96 18.26 1.36
N LYS A 101 -0.39 18.95 0.37
CA LYS A 101 -1.11 19.54 -0.76
C LYS A 101 -1.96 18.55 -1.53
N TYR A 102 -1.42 17.36 -1.76
CA TYR A 102 -2.09 16.33 -2.54
C TYR A 102 -2.83 15.30 -1.68
N ASN A 103 -2.89 15.47 -0.36
CA ASN A 103 -3.51 14.52 0.58
C ASN A 103 -3.07 13.08 0.31
N ILE A 104 -1.75 12.85 0.34
CA ILE A 104 -1.10 11.57 0.12
C ILE A 104 -0.63 11.03 1.46
N ILE A 105 -0.83 9.74 1.70
CA ILE A 105 -0.48 9.07 2.95
C ILE A 105 0.88 8.37 2.77
N PRO A 106 1.96 8.80 3.43
CA PRO A 106 3.20 8.05 3.47
C PRO A 106 3.07 6.81 4.32
N ILE A 107 3.75 5.74 3.91
CA ILE A 107 3.94 4.55 4.73
C ILE A 107 5.32 4.64 5.37
N ILE A 108 5.37 4.88 6.65
CA ILE A 108 6.59 5.09 7.43
C ILE A 108 7.36 3.78 7.55
N ASN A 109 8.64 3.79 7.19
CA ASN A 109 9.51 2.63 7.13
C ASN A 109 10.69 2.68 8.13
N SER A 110 10.86 3.77 8.89
CA SER A 110 11.89 3.91 9.92
C SER A 110 11.45 4.89 11.01
N LEU A 111 12.10 4.84 12.19
CA LEU A 111 11.85 5.81 13.25
C LEU A 111 12.21 7.23 12.83
N GLN A 112 13.25 7.43 12.01
CA GLN A 112 13.60 8.75 11.49
C GLN A 112 12.46 9.36 10.67
N GLN A 113 11.86 8.59 9.75
CA GLN A 113 10.70 9.05 8.99
C GLN A 113 9.51 9.38 9.89
N LEU A 114 9.31 8.60 10.97
CA LEU A 114 8.26 8.87 11.94
C LEU A 114 8.53 10.20 12.68
N GLU A 115 9.73 10.41 13.15
CA GLU A 115 10.14 11.64 13.82
C GLU A 115 9.96 12.87 12.92
N ASP A 116 10.39 12.76 11.66
CA ASP A 116 10.21 13.84 10.67
C ASP A 116 8.73 14.19 10.48
N THR A 117 7.85 13.18 10.37
CA THR A 117 6.39 13.41 10.25
C THR A 117 5.78 13.99 11.51
N GLU A 118 6.20 13.55 12.70
CA GLU A 118 5.73 14.10 13.98
C GLU A 118 6.16 15.55 14.16
N ASN A 119 7.42 15.88 13.85
CA ASN A 119 7.95 17.24 13.93
C ASN A 119 7.23 18.21 12.99
N TYR A 120 6.91 17.77 11.77
CA TYR A 120 6.11 18.56 10.85
C TYR A 120 4.67 18.72 11.36
N SER A 121 4.03 17.62 11.76
CA SER A 121 2.64 17.62 12.23
C SER A 121 2.44 18.47 13.49
N LYS A 122 3.42 18.50 14.40
CA LYS A 122 3.41 19.35 15.60
C LYS A 122 3.35 20.83 15.27
N LYS A 123 4.01 21.23 14.18
CA LYS A 123 4.11 22.67 13.76
C LYS A 123 2.98 23.09 12.82
N THR A 124 2.22 22.17 12.27
CA THR A 124 1.21 22.44 11.25
C THR A 124 -0.14 21.81 11.60
N LYS A 125 -0.48 20.71 10.96
CA LYS A 125 -1.68 19.90 11.23
C LYS A 125 -1.34 18.42 11.26
N LYS A 126 -2.15 17.62 11.94
CA LYS A 126 -1.97 16.16 12.00
C LYS A 126 -1.94 15.55 10.61
N MET A 127 -0.80 14.95 10.27
CA MET A 127 -0.63 14.24 9.01
C MET A 127 -1.19 12.84 9.09
N ASN A 128 -1.89 12.40 8.04
CA ASN A 128 -2.28 10.99 7.91
C ASN A 128 -1.05 10.17 7.55
N ILE A 129 -0.75 9.15 8.34
CA ILE A 129 0.36 8.23 8.09
C ILE A 129 -0.09 6.77 8.20
N SER A 130 0.67 5.86 7.63
CA SER A 130 0.63 4.42 7.89
C SER A 130 2.01 3.96 8.33
N ILE A 131 2.11 2.88 9.11
CA ILE A 131 3.41 2.36 9.58
C ILE A 131 3.60 0.94 9.06
N HIS A 132 4.77 0.68 8.51
CA HIS A 132 5.20 -0.63 8.05
C HIS A 132 6.15 -1.24 9.08
N PHE A 133 5.85 -2.46 9.50
CA PHE A 133 6.69 -3.26 10.39
C PHE A 133 7.33 -4.40 9.60
N ASP A 134 8.66 -4.50 9.65
CA ASP A 134 9.34 -5.64 9.06
C ASP A 134 9.21 -6.86 9.99
N THR A 135 8.41 -7.82 9.58
CA THR A 135 8.23 -9.07 10.31
C THR A 135 9.07 -10.22 9.74
N GLY A 136 10.02 -9.90 8.85
CA GLY A 136 10.97 -10.88 8.33
C GLY A 136 11.14 -10.87 6.80
N MET A 137 10.76 -9.79 6.11
CA MET A 137 11.07 -9.62 4.69
C MET A 137 12.44 -8.95 4.47
N SER A 138 12.90 -8.15 5.44
CA SER A 138 14.20 -7.48 5.45
C SER A 138 14.43 -6.57 4.25
N ARG A 139 13.39 -5.76 3.92
CA ARG A 139 13.44 -4.83 2.79
C ARG A 139 13.01 -3.42 3.16
N LEU A 140 11.86 -3.26 3.75
CA LEU A 140 11.25 -2.00 4.20
C LEU A 140 10.49 -2.25 5.50
N GLY A 141 10.27 -1.18 6.26
CA GLY A 141 9.54 -1.22 7.52
C GLY A 141 10.47 -1.17 8.73
N LEU A 142 9.92 -0.77 9.86
CA LEU A 142 10.61 -0.75 11.14
C LEU A 142 11.13 -2.15 11.45
N ASP A 143 12.41 -2.27 11.73
CA ASP A 143 13.03 -3.51 12.17
C ASP A 143 12.55 -3.92 13.58
N LYS A 144 13.10 -5.01 14.12
CA LYS A 144 12.70 -5.51 15.42
C LYS A 144 12.99 -4.48 16.54
N SER A 145 14.16 -3.84 16.53
CA SER A 145 14.58 -2.89 17.55
C SER A 145 13.75 -1.61 17.50
N GLU A 146 13.54 -1.05 16.32
CA GLU A 146 12.67 0.10 16.07
C GLU A 146 11.22 -0.20 16.45
N THR A 147 10.74 -1.40 16.11
CA THR A 147 9.38 -1.86 16.48
C THR A 147 9.21 -1.89 18.00
N GLU A 148 10.14 -2.53 18.72
CA GLU A 148 10.09 -2.60 20.18
C GLU A 148 10.17 -1.21 20.84
N TYR A 149 11.00 -0.33 20.30
CA TYR A 149 11.10 1.05 20.78
C TYR A 149 9.79 1.81 20.54
N LEU A 150 9.23 1.74 19.33
CA LEU A 150 7.95 2.38 19.02
C LEU A 150 6.84 1.87 19.94
N LEU A 151 6.70 0.56 20.14
CA LEU A 151 5.64 -0.01 20.95
C LEU A 151 5.71 0.43 22.42
N ARG A 152 6.90 0.63 22.97
CA ARG A 152 7.08 1.18 24.33
C ARG A 152 6.74 2.67 24.44
N LYS A 153 6.93 3.44 23.35
CA LYS A 153 6.85 4.90 23.36
C LYS A 153 5.77 5.46 22.41
N LYS A 154 4.85 4.63 21.93
CA LYS A 154 3.89 5.00 20.87
C LYS A 154 3.06 6.24 21.20
N GLU A 155 2.66 6.44 22.45
CA GLU A 155 1.82 7.57 22.87
C GLU A 155 2.53 8.92 22.67
N ILE A 156 3.87 8.91 22.63
CA ILE A 156 4.70 10.08 22.38
C ILE A 156 5.04 10.17 20.88
N LEU A 157 5.47 9.05 20.30
CA LEU A 157 6.02 8.98 18.95
C LEU A 157 4.98 9.11 17.82
N ILE A 158 3.69 8.96 18.12
CA ILE A 158 2.60 9.15 17.14
C ILE A 158 1.53 10.13 17.65
N LYS A 159 1.90 11.02 18.57
CA LYS A 159 0.98 11.96 19.23
C LYS A 159 0.37 12.96 18.26
N HIS A 160 1.16 13.46 17.34
CA HIS A 160 0.78 14.52 16.41
C HIS A 160 0.41 14.00 15.01
N SER A 161 0.50 12.69 14.79
CA SER A 161 0.09 12.05 13.54
C SER A 161 -1.29 11.38 13.67
N ASN A 162 -1.92 11.16 12.53
CA ASN A 162 -3.18 10.44 12.43
C ASN A 162 -2.91 9.07 11.78
N LEU A 163 -2.68 8.06 12.61
CA LEU A 163 -2.33 6.71 12.16
C LEU A 163 -3.54 6.02 11.52
N LYS A 164 -3.45 5.74 10.22
CA LYS A 164 -4.51 5.13 9.40
C LYS A 164 -4.41 3.62 9.31
N MET A 165 -3.18 3.11 9.24
CA MET A 165 -2.94 1.70 9.02
C MET A 165 -1.60 1.26 9.62
N VAL A 166 -1.56 0.04 10.11
CA VAL A 166 -0.33 -0.70 10.36
C VAL A 166 -0.24 -1.87 9.37
N MET A 167 0.94 -2.09 8.82
CA MET A 167 1.12 -3.13 7.82
C MET A 167 2.42 -3.91 7.98
N SER A 168 2.45 -5.07 7.37
CA SER A 168 3.68 -5.82 7.07
C SER A 168 3.59 -6.42 5.66
N HIS A 169 4.62 -7.14 5.24
CA HIS A 169 4.68 -7.74 3.91
C HIS A 169 5.28 -9.16 3.98
N LEU A 170 4.59 -10.12 3.35
CA LEU A 170 5.05 -11.51 3.33
C LEU A 170 6.23 -11.67 2.36
N ALA A 171 7.28 -12.34 2.83
CA ALA A 171 8.48 -12.61 2.05
C ALA A 171 8.32 -13.81 1.10
N CYS A 172 7.58 -14.84 1.55
CA CYS A 172 7.47 -16.14 0.89
C CYS A 172 6.00 -16.53 0.66
N GLY A 173 5.13 -15.55 0.39
CA GLY A 173 3.70 -15.80 0.19
C GLY A 173 3.37 -16.66 -1.03
N ASP A 174 4.26 -16.71 -2.00
CA ASP A 174 4.21 -17.55 -3.20
C ASP A 174 4.59 -19.02 -2.94
N GLU A 175 5.20 -19.30 -1.79
CA GLU A 175 5.48 -20.66 -1.30
C GLU A 175 4.55 -21.02 -0.12
N PRO A 176 3.37 -21.62 -0.34
CA PRO A 176 2.35 -21.78 0.71
C PRO A 176 2.81 -22.54 1.95
N LYS A 177 3.73 -23.49 1.81
CA LYS A 177 4.26 -24.31 2.90
C LYS A 177 5.49 -23.70 3.60
N HIS A 178 5.99 -22.56 3.15
CA HIS A 178 7.19 -21.94 3.71
C HIS A 178 6.94 -21.49 5.16
N LYS A 179 7.78 -21.95 6.09
CA LYS A 179 7.63 -21.68 7.54
C LYS A 179 7.61 -20.19 7.90
N LYS A 180 8.26 -19.35 7.10
CA LYS A 180 8.32 -17.91 7.28
C LYS A 180 6.93 -17.25 7.21
N ASN A 181 6.00 -17.77 6.42
CA ASN A 181 4.63 -17.25 6.33
C ASN A 181 3.93 -17.26 7.69
N LEU A 182 3.99 -18.41 8.41
CA LEU A 182 3.39 -18.52 9.74
C LEU A 182 4.15 -17.70 10.78
N ALA A 183 5.49 -17.63 10.70
CA ALA A 183 6.29 -16.81 11.60
C ALA A 183 5.95 -15.32 11.45
N GLN A 184 5.88 -14.80 10.22
CA GLN A 184 5.48 -13.42 9.93
C GLN A 184 4.05 -13.13 10.39
N LEU A 185 3.10 -14.04 10.17
CA LEU A 185 1.73 -13.92 10.65
C LEU A 185 1.68 -13.79 12.18
N LYS A 186 2.40 -14.67 12.91
CA LYS A 186 2.47 -14.61 14.38
C LYS A 186 3.08 -13.31 14.88
N SER A 187 4.19 -12.87 14.27
CA SER A 187 4.84 -11.59 14.62
C SER A 187 3.92 -10.41 14.36
N PHE A 188 3.26 -10.35 13.21
CA PHE A 188 2.35 -9.27 12.89
C PHE A 188 1.13 -9.24 13.81
N LYS A 189 0.56 -10.39 14.19
CA LYS A 189 -0.53 -10.47 15.18
C LYS A 189 -0.12 -9.87 16.52
N LYS A 190 1.11 -10.13 17.01
CA LYS A 190 1.62 -9.53 18.25
C LYS A 190 1.68 -8.00 18.17
N ILE A 191 2.10 -7.45 17.02
CA ILE A 191 2.12 -6.01 16.80
C ILE A 191 0.70 -5.44 16.76
N CYS A 192 -0.23 -6.11 16.08
CA CYS A 192 -1.61 -5.63 15.90
C CYS A 192 -2.37 -5.40 17.20
N VAL A 193 -2.08 -6.12 18.29
CA VAL A 193 -2.76 -5.94 19.58
C VAL A 193 -2.50 -4.56 20.19
N HIS A 194 -1.38 -3.91 19.82
CA HIS A 194 -1.05 -2.56 20.28
C HIS A 194 -1.80 -1.46 19.52
N PHE A 195 -2.53 -1.80 18.45
CA PHE A 195 -3.23 -0.85 17.58
C PHE A 195 -4.70 -1.28 17.34
N PRO A 196 -5.55 -1.37 18.38
CA PRO A 196 -6.89 -1.97 18.27
C PRO A 196 -7.78 -1.28 17.21
N ASN A 197 -7.76 0.04 17.14
CA ASN A 197 -8.65 0.84 16.29
C ASN A 197 -8.01 1.30 14.97
N VAL A 198 -6.92 0.67 14.55
CA VAL A 198 -6.17 1.02 13.34
C VAL A 198 -6.33 -0.10 12.32
N THR A 199 -6.49 0.21 11.04
CA THR A 199 -6.55 -0.79 9.96
C THR A 199 -5.27 -1.64 9.93
N LYS A 200 -5.40 -2.97 9.82
CA LYS A 200 -4.28 -3.92 9.71
C LYS A 200 -4.22 -4.49 8.31
N SER A 201 -3.00 -4.65 7.77
CA SER A 201 -2.81 -5.19 6.43
C SER A 201 -1.52 -6.01 6.33
N LEU A 202 -1.65 -7.29 5.98
CA LEU A 202 -0.51 -8.20 5.80
C LEU A 202 -0.39 -8.66 4.34
N SER A 203 -1.49 -9.17 3.75
CA SER A 203 -1.47 -9.88 2.48
C SER A 203 -1.22 -8.98 1.28
N ASN A 204 -0.21 -9.37 0.50
CA ASN A 204 -0.03 -9.03 -0.91
C ASN A 204 -0.83 -10.02 -1.80
N SER A 205 -0.58 -10.04 -3.12
CA SER A 205 -1.25 -10.96 -4.06
C SER A 205 -1.12 -12.43 -3.64
N ALA A 206 0.08 -12.87 -3.29
CA ALA A 206 0.36 -14.24 -2.88
C ALA A 206 -0.26 -14.56 -1.50
N GLY A 207 -0.13 -13.64 -0.54
CA GLY A 207 -0.70 -13.80 0.79
C GLY A 207 -2.21 -14.04 0.82
N ILE A 208 -2.96 -13.48 -0.14
CA ILE A 208 -4.40 -13.72 -0.30
C ILE A 208 -4.68 -15.20 -0.61
N LEU A 209 -3.76 -15.89 -1.27
CA LEU A 209 -3.89 -17.30 -1.61
C LEU A 209 -3.59 -18.23 -0.44
N LEU A 210 -2.89 -17.77 0.59
CA LEU A 210 -2.58 -18.54 1.80
C LEU A 210 -3.81 -18.78 2.69
N GLY A 211 -4.89 -18.01 2.49
CA GLY A 211 -6.15 -18.19 3.21
C GLY A 211 -6.49 -17.05 4.16
N ARG A 212 -7.72 -17.10 4.66
CA ARG A 212 -8.36 -15.99 5.38
C ARG A 212 -7.67 -15.53 6.66
N ASN A 213 -6.83 -16.37 7.27
CA ASN A 213 -6.05 -15.98 8.46
C ASN A 213 -5.05 -14.85 8.19
N TYR A 214 -4.72 -14.61 6.91
CA TYR A 214 -3.80 -13.58 6.45
C TYR A 214 -4.50 -12.31 5.97
N ASP A 215 -5.83 -12.29 5.85
CA ASP A 215 -6.59 -11.18 5.24
C ASP A 215 -6.51 -9.89 6.07
N PHE A 216 -6.67 -9.97 7.40
CA PHE A 216 -6.86 -8.83 8.29
C PHE A 216 -7.96 -7.87 7.78
N ASP A 217 -7.81 -6.55 8.00
CA ASP A 217 -8.82 -5.56 7.62
C ASP A 217 -8.71 -5.15 6.14
N LEU A 218 -7.51 -5.29 5.55
CA LEU A 218 -7.24 -4.84 4.18
C LEU A 218 -6.16 -5.70 3.51
N VAL A 219 -6.41 -6.13 2.27
CA VAL A 219 -5.43 -6.81 1.41
C VAL A 219 -4.98 -5.90 0.26
N ARG A 220 -3.76 -6.13 -0.24
CA ARG A 220 -3.10 -5.27 -1.22
C ARG A 220 -2.65 -6.04 -2.47
N PRO A 221 -3.59 -6.63 -3.25
CA PRO A 221 -3.23 -7.25 -4.52
C PRO A 221 -2.61 -6.24 -5.47
N GLY A 222 -1.69 -6.70 -6.27
CA GLY A 222 -1.04 -5.96 -7.36
C GLY A 222 -0.87 -6.86 -8.56
N ILE A 223 0.15 -7.69 -8.58
CA ILE A 223 0.46 -8.57 -9.72
C ILE A 223 -0.67 -9.57 -10.07
N SER A 224 -1.61 -9.79 -9.20
CA SER A 224 -2.77 -10.68 -9.44
C SER A 224 -4.03 -9.97 -9.97
N LEU A 225 -3.91 -8.68 -10.29
CA LEU A 225 -5.01 -7.89 -10.87
C LEU A 225 -5.14 -7.98 -12.38
#